data_5f6cf5e786e55ebed094e9e32429691e
#
_entry.id   5f6cf5e786e55ebed094e9e32429691e
#
_cell.length_a   1.000
_cell.length_b   1.000
_cell.length_c   1.000
_cell.angle_alpha   90.00
_cell.angle_beta   90.00
_cell.angle_gamma   90.00
#
_symmetry.space_group_name_H-M   'P 1'
#
loop_
_entity.id
_entity.type
_entity.pdbx_description
1 polymer ?
#
loop_
_entity_poly.entity_id
_entity_poly.type
_entity_poly.pdbx_seq_one_letter_code
_entity_poly.pdbx_strand_id
1 'polypeptide(L)'
;MKLYRYFHLCEDPFAGISDLIIESEGDLKGYQPKLPRSYDHSYVKRRLNTERRLREVFISKGGIPQRKHPYYLTVGNCDPWFFGKKRCFGSMVFDLEEFDPKTVSFTYGDSIPTFMEQFDDGKEYRKQVYTLEEIRELIDRYGYPQEWNPMEQNGPENYIEAQIWSEEPLGKYRPREAVDVFVPRIAERMLRARGFWDGQQISYSEGIRICRDSRHWVWFSEKLLEADTDAFQPNPVHGLPHGQKCALMAMLLAEMEGLADTDTRTLILAALYHDIGRKHYDRGRSHGQLGAELVHAHLAPGEMVNRAALEGAIRDHDRQDRSGEPYLSVLLKDLDSLDYLRLGFGYYQPSYLRTENARRMIQFALEMNIHVYLQPDEMLELTGRVE
;
A
#
# COMPACT_ATOMS: atom_id res chain seq x y z
N MET A 1 22.22 -10.92 11.19
CA MET A 1 21.87 -10.82 9.74
C MET A 1 20.50 -10.20 9.64
N LYS A 2 20.27 -9.21 8.74
CA LYS A 2 18.96 -8.56 8.60
C LYS A 2 18.12 -9.22 7.52
N LEU A 3 16.84 -9.41 7.79
CA LEU A 3 15.82 -9.86 6.85
C LEU A 3 14.88 -8.70 6.51
N TYR A 4 14.47 -8.60 5.24
CA TYR A 4 13.61 -7.55 4.75
C TYR A 4 12.35 -8.16 4.15
N ARG A 5 11.19 -7.80 4.71
CA ARG A 5 9.89 -8.11 4.13
C ARG A 5 9.46 -6.96 3.23
N TYR A 6 9.53 -7.16 1.93
CA TYR A 6 8.94 -6.24 0.95
C TYR A 6 7.49 -6.62 0.70
N PHE A 7 6.60 -5.65 0.78
CA PHE A 7 5.17 -5.84 0.58
C PHE A 7 4.61 -4.71 -0.29
N HIS A 8 3.55 -5.02 -1.02
CA HIS A 8 2.85 -4.00 -1.80
C HIS A 8 2.04 -3.11 -0.86
N LEU A 9 2.03 -1.79 -1.07
CA LEU A 9 1.29 -0.83 -0.21
C LEU A 9 -0.21 -1.09 -0.13
N CYS A 10 -0.74 -1.88 -1.08
CA CYS A 10 -2.14 -2.30 -1.11
C CYS A 10 -2.33 -3.75 -0.63
N GLU A 11 -1.39 -4.29 0.16
CA GLU A 11 -1.44 -5.66 0.68
C GLU A 11 -1.15 -5.66 2.18
N ASP A 12 -1.78 -6.56 2.92
CA ASP A 12 -1.36 -6.87 4.28
C ASP A 12 0.09 -7.37 4.26
N PRO A 13 1.05 -6.66 4.90
CA PRO A 13 2.44 -7.07 4.92
C PRO A 13 2.67 -8.44 5.58
N PHE A 14 1.70 -8.93 6.36
CA PHE A 14 1.72 -10.22 7.02
C PHE A 14 0.90 -11.30 6.30
N ALA A 15 0.29 -11.00 5.17
CA ALA A 15 -0.40 -12.01 4.36
C ALA A 15 0.59 -12.78 3.49
N GLY A 16 0.47 -14.09 3.47
CA GLY A 16 1.12 -14.95 2.49
C GLY A 16 0.34 -14.94 1.18
N ILE A 17 0.99 -14.67 0.04
CA ILE A 17 0.33 -14.69 -1.27
C ILE A 17 -0.38 -16.03 -1.52
N SER A 18 0.25 -17.13 -1.12
CA SER A 18 -0.30 -18.48 -1.33
C SER A 18 -1.50 -18.76 -0.41
N ASP A 19 -1.52 -18.20 0.81
CA ASP A 19 -2.68 -18.30 1.69
C ASP A 19 -3.88 -17.54 1.09
N LEU A 20 -3.66 -16.32 0.59
CA LEU A 20 -4.70 -15.51 -0.07
C LEU A 20 -5.24 -16.16 -1.35
N ILE A 21 -4.39 -16.85 -2.13
CA ILE A 21 -4.80 -17.57 -3.32
C ILE A 21 -5.72 -18.75 -2.95
N ILE A 22 -5.40 -19.50 -1.89
CA ILE A 22 -6.17 -20.66 -1.45
C ILE A 22 -7.51 -20.24 -0.86
N GLU A 23 -7.54 -19.17 -0.08
CA GLU A 23 -8.79 -18.59 0.42
C GLU A 23 -9.71 -18.13 -0.72
N SER A 24 -9.15 -17.65 -1.83
CA SER A 24 -9.93 -17.23 -3.00
C SER A 24 -10.44 -18.37 -3.89
N GLU A 25 -9.79 -19.54 -3.90
CA GLU A 25 -10.24 -20.71 -4.69
C GLU A 25 -11.53 -21.35 -4.14
N GLY A 26 -11.86 -21.13 -2.86
CA GLY A 26 -13.14 -21.56 -2.28
C GLY A 26 -14.34 -20.73 -2.73
N ASP A 27 -14.14 -19.55 -3.31
CA ASP A 27 -15.20 -18.57 -3.57
C ASP A 27 -15.07 -17.87 -4.94
N LEU A 28 -14.60 -18.59 -5.96
CA LEU A 28 -14.26 -18.09 -7.32
C LEU A 28 -15.43 -17.47 -8.11
N LYS A 29 -16.64 -17.32 -7.54
CA LYS A 29 -17.80 -16.74 -8.22
C LYS A 29 -18.18 -15.31 -7.84
N GLY A 30 -17.49 -14.66 -6.89
CA GLY A 30 -17.90 -13.33 -6.43
C GLY A 30 -16.83 -12.46 -5.78
N TYR A 31 -15.68 -13.01 -5.43
CA TYR A 31 -14.62 -12.29 -4.70
C TYR A 31 -13.51 -11.89 -5.66
N GLN A 32 -13.39 -10.59 -5.96
CA GLN A 32 -12.12 -10.08 -6.48
C GLN A 32 -11.09 -10.23 -5.36
N PRO A 33 -10.00 -10.99 -5.58
CA PRO A 33 -9.03 -11.22 -4.54
C PRO A 33 -8.49 -9.86 -4.04
N LYS A 34 -8.23 -9.76 -2.74
CA LYS A 34 -7.50 -8.65 -2.09
C LYS A 34 -6.06 -8.48 -2.65
N LEU A 35 -5.77 -9.09 -3.78
CA LEU A 35 -4.49 -9.05 -4.48
C LEU A 35 -4.55 -7.97 -5.57
N PRO A 36 -3.63 -7.00 -5.57
CA PRO A 36 -3.58 -5.94 -6.57
C PRO A 36 -3.16 -6.43 -7.97
N ARG A 37 -3.00 -7.74 -8.16
CA ARG A 37 -2.65 -8.41 -9.42
C ARG A 37 -3.51 -9.64 -9.63
N SER A 38 -4.03 -9.79 -10.85
CA SER A 38 -4.50 -11.08 -11.33
C SER A 38 -3.27 -11.98 -11.55
N TYR A 39 -3.06 -12.97 -10.71
CA TYR A 39 -2.10 -14.02 -10.99
C TYR A 39 -2.73 -15.03 -11.95
N ASP A 40 -2.05 -15.34 -13.06
CA ASP A 40 -2.53 -16.39 -13.94
C ASP A 40 -2.41 -17.78 -13.28
N HIS A 41 -3.25 -18.70 -13.71
CA HIS A 41 -3.28 -20.08 -13.19
C HIS A 41 -1.91 -20.79 -13.29
N SER A 42 -1.10 -20.44 -14.29
CA SER A 42 0.22 -21.04 -14.48
C SER A 42 1.21 -20.58 -13.41
N TYR A 43 1.15 -19.30 -13.03
CA TYR A 43 1.95 -18.76 -11.94
C TYR A 43 1.57 -19.38 -10.59
N VAL A 44 0.26 -19.44 -10.30
CA VAL A 44 -0.27 -20.04 -9.06
C VAL A 44 0.21 -21.49 -8.93
N LYS A 45 0.05 -22.28 -9.98
CA LYS A 45 0.47 -23.68 -9.99
C LYS A 45 1.99 -23.83 -9.79
N ARG A 46 2.80 -23.00 -10.45
CA ARG A 46 4.26 -23.00 -10.27
C ARG A 46 4.62 -22.66 -8.83
N ARG A 47 4.03 -21.61 -8.27
CA ARG A 47 4.28 -21.16 -6.90
C ARG A 47 3.99 -22.27 -5.88
N LEU A 48 2.80 -22.84 -5.90
CA LEU A 48 2.40 -23.93 -4.98
C LEU A 48 3.29 -25.17 -5.13
N ASN A 49 3.69 -25.52 -6.35
CA ASN A 49 4.62 -26.63 -6.58
C ASN A 49 6.03 -26.31 -6.05
N THR A 50 6.53 -25.08 -6.23
CA THR A 50 7.83 -24.66 -5.69
C THR A 50 7.81 -24.70 -4.16
N GLU A 51 6.78 -24.14 -3.52
CA GLU A 51 6.65 -24.14 -2.06
C GLU A 51 6.59 -25.55 -1.48
N ARG A 52 5.91 -26.48 -2.13
CA ARG A 52 5.89 -27.89 -1.71
C ARG A 52 7.31 -28.48 -1.76
N ARG A 53 8.07 -28.26 -2.84
CA ARG A 53 9.46 -28.74 -2.96
C ARG A 53 10.38 -28.09 -1.93
N LEU A 54 10.28 -26.77 -1.72
CA LEU A 54 11.03 -26.06 -0.68
C LEU A 54 10.81 -26.72 0.68
N ARG A 55 9.54 -26.95 1.02
CA ARG A 55 9.16 -27.55 2.31
C ARG A 55 9.68 -28.98 2.46
N GLU A 56 9.55 -29.81 1.44
CA GLU A 56 10.03 -31.21 1.45
C GLU A 56 11.54 -31.28 1.63
N VAL A 57 12.32 -30.49 0.89
CA VAL A 57 13.77 -30.43 0.99
C VAL A 57 14.20 -29.88 2.35
N PHE A 58 13.53 -28.82 2.83
CA PHE A 58 13.85 -28.24 4.14
C PHE A 58 13.63 -29.24 5.29
N ILE A 59 12.53 -30.00 5.27
CA ILE A 59 12.26 -31.08 6.24
C ILE A 59 13.36 -32.14 6.17
N SER A 60 13.78 -32.54 4.97
CA SER A 60 14.86 -33.55 4.81
C SER A 60 16.21 -33.11 5.40
N LYS A 61 16.39 -31.79 5.57
CA LYS A 61 17.57 -31.17 6.20
C LYS A 61 17.37 -30.86 7.70
N GLY A 62 16.28 -31.36 8.31
CA GLY A 62 15.99 -31.18 9.72
C GLY A 62 15.20 -29.93 10.07
N GLY A 63 14.67 -29.21 9.07
CA GLY A 63 13.75 -28.10 9.26
C GLY A 63 12.40 -28.54 9.83
N ILE A 64 11.75 -27.67 10.59
CA ILE A 64 10.46 -27.89 11.25
C ILE A 64 9.48 -26.80 10.81
N PRO A 65 9.01 -26.84 9.54
CA PRO A 65 8.07 -25.85 9.05
C PRO A 65 6.69 -26.00 9.73
N GLN A 66 6.25 -24.94 10.39
CA GLN A 66 4.97 -24.88 11.11
C GLN A 66 3.81 -24.47 10.18
N ARG A 67 4.11 -23.67 9.15
CA ARG A 67 3.14 -23.23 8.13
C ARG A 67 3.16 -24.16 6.92
N LYS A 68 2.03 -24.19 6.20
CA LYS A 68 1.93 -24.88 4.91
C LYS A 68 2.64 -24.09 3.80
N HIS A 69 2.47 -22.77 3.81
CA HIS A 69 3.06 -21.82 2.88
C HIS A 69 3.94 -20.82 3.65
N PRO A 70 5.12 -20.46 3.13
CA PRO A 70 6.02 -19.57 3.86
C PRO A 70 5.67 -18.09 3.60
N TYR A 71 6.13 -17.22 4.51
CA TYR A 71 6.36 -15.82 4.16
C TYR A 71 7.72 -15.69 3.48
N TYR A 72 7.81 -14.75 2.54
CA TYR A 72 9.02 -14.50 1.78
C TYR A 72 9.68 -13.21 2.21
N LEU A 73 10.94 -13.28 2.61
CA LEU A 73 11.79 -12.16 2.97
C LEU A 73 13.08 -12.22 2.15
N THR A 74 13.80 -11.11 2.04
CA THR A 74 15.14 -11.11 1.46
C THR A 74 16.19 -11.04 2.56
N VAL A 75 17.33 -11.66 2.33
CA VAL A 75 18.51 -11.52 3.18
C VAL A 75 19.30 -10.30 2.74
N GLY A 76 19.34 -9.27 3.60
CA GLY A 76 19.95 -7.98 3.25
C GLY A 76 19.04 -7.05 2.48
N ASN A 77 19.50 -5.81 2.30
CA ASN A 77 18.75 -4.73 1.66
C ASN A 77 18.70 -4.91 0.13
N CYS A 78 17.48 -4.92 -0.41
CA CYS A 78 17.18 -5.00 -1.84
C CYS A 78 16.34 -3.79 -2.32
N ASP A 79 16.41 -2.64 -1.63
CA ASP A 79 15.66 -1.43 -1.96
C ASP A 79 15.82 -1.00 -3.44
N PRO A 80 17.02 -1.05 -4.07
CA PRO A 80 17.17 -0.68 -5.48
C PRO A 80 16.30 -1.52 -6.42
N TRP A 81 16.13 -2.80 -6.12
CA TRP A 81 15.27 -3.69 -6.90
C TRP A 81 13.79 -3.42 -6.66
N PHE A 82 13.34 -3.40 -5.39
CA PHE A 82 11.94 -3.28 -5.07
C PHE A 82 11.40 -1.86 -5.27
N PHE A 83 12.18 -0.83 -4.99
CA PHE A 83 11.77 0.56 -5.15
C PHE A 83 12.15 1.13 -6.53
N GLY A 84 13.17 0.59 -7.20
CA GLY A 84 13.71 1.15 -8.45
C GLY A 84 12.82 0.93 -9.68
N LYS A 85 12.02 -0.13 -9.73
CA LYS A 85 11.22 -0.51 -10.92
C LYS A 85 9.76 -0.03 -10.84
N LYS A 86 9.48 1.18 -10.36
CA LYS A 86 8.11 1.74 -10.25
C LYS A 86 7.15 0.82 -9.47
N ARG A 87 7.66 0.09 -8.47
CA ARG A 87 6.87 -0.83 -7.66
C ARG A 87 6.44 -0.13 -6.37
N CYS A 88 5.23 -0.47 -5.91
CA CYS A 88 4.63 0.06 -4.69
C CYS A 88 5.00 -0.76 -3.48
N PHE A 89 6.26 -0.81 -3.12
CA PHE A 89 6.67 -1.63 -1.99
C PHE A 89 6.99 -0.79 -0.77
N GLY A 90 6.42 -1.19 0.37
CA GLY A 90 6.94 -0.91 1.69
C GLY A 90 7.95 -1.97 2.10
N SER A 91 8.72 -1.73 3.14
CA SER A 91 9.61 -2.73 3.69
C SER A 91 9.69 -2.70 5.21
N MET A 92 9.58 -3.87 5.82
CA MET A 92 9.89 -4.10 7.24
C MET A 92 11.24 -4.78 7.37
N VAL A 93 11.93 -4.52 8.48
CA VAL A 93 13.26 -5.08 8.75
C VAL A 93 13.22 -5.86 10.06
N PHE A 94 13.75 -7.08 10.03
CA PHE A 94 13.82 -7.98 11.15
C PHE A 94 15.25 -8.42 11.37
N ASP A 95 15.59 -8.78 12.60
CA ASP A 95 16.81 -9.52 12.88
C ASP A 95 16.55 -11.01 12.66
N LEU A 96 17.46 -11.68 11.93
CA LEU A 96 17.34 -13.13 11.72
C LEU A 96 17.34 -13.91 13.04
N GLU A 97 18.00 -13.37 14.04
CA GLU A 97 18.09 -13.95 15.40
C GLU A 97 16.74 -13.96 16.14
N GLU A 98 15.73 -13.25 15.62
CA GLU A 98 14.35 -13.30 16.14
C GLU A 98 13.64 -14.59 15.73
N PHE A 99 14.14 -15.31 14.71
CA PHE A 99 13.50 -16.50 14.15
C PHE A 99 14.18 -17.78 14.63
N ASP A 100 13.40 -18.82 14.92
CA ASP A 100 13.95 -20.15 15.12
C ASP A 100 14.57 -20.65 13.81
N PRO A 101 15.90 -20.96 13.76
CA PRO A 101 16.56 -21.42 12.54
C PRO A 101 15.92 -22.66 11.92
N LYS A 102 15.22 -23.49 12.71
CA LYS A 102 14.48 -24.66 12.22
C LYS A 102 13.18 -24.31 11.48
N THR A 103 12.79 -23.04 11.48
CA THR A 103 11.61 -22.55 10.77
C THR A 103 11.95 -21.60 9.62
N VAL A 104 13.23 -21.47 9.27
CA VAL A 104 13.69 -20.60 8.17
C VAL A 104 14.53 -21.39 7.19
N SER A 105 14.11 -21.41 5.93
CA SER A 105 14.92 -21.94 4.83
C SER A 105 15.35 -20.83 3.88
N PHE A 106 16.31 -21.11 3.01
CA PHE A 106 16.87 -20.13 2.08
C PHE A 106 17.02 -20.70 0.68
N THR A 107 16.93 -19.82 -0.33
CA THR A 107 17.39 -20.08 -1.69
C THR A 107 18.34 -18.96 -2.13
N TYR A 108 19.39 -19.32 -2.88
CA TYR A 108 20.31 -18.34 -3.45
C TYR A 108 19.71 -17.83 -4.77
N GLY A 109 18.87 -16.80 -4.67
CA GLY A 109 17.98 -16.27 -5.70
C GLY A 109 16.51 -16.46 -5.33
N ASP A 110 15.60 -15.83 -6.11
CA ASP A 110 14.17 -16.08 -6.04
C ASP A 110 13.89 -17.57 -6.27
N SER A 111 13.10 -18.17 -5.39
CA SER A 111 12.84 -19.62 -5.41
C SER A 111 12.15 -20.08 -6.69
N ILE A 112 11.25 -19.29 -7.29
CA ILE A 112 10.56 -19.70 -8.51
C ILE A 112 11.55 -19.84 -9.68
N PRO A 113 12.31 -18.82 -10.11
CA PRO A 113 13.34 -18.97 -11.14
C PRO A 113 14.39 -20.03 -10.80
N THR A 114 14.81 -20.11 -9.54
CA THR A 114 15.83 -21.08 -9.10
C THR A 114 15.42 -22.53 -9.39
N PHE A 115 14.12 -22.85 -9.36
CA PHE A 115 13.59 -24.18 -9.66
C PHE A 115 13.11 -24.39 -11.10
N MET A 116 13.20 -23.38 -11.97
CA MET A 116 12.77 -23.49 -13.36
C MET A 116 13.89 -24.02 -14.26
N GLU A 117 13.57 -25.00 -15.13
CA GLU A 117 14.54 -25.64 -16.07
C GLU A 117 15.21 -24.63 -17.00
N GLN A 118 14.49 -23.60 -17.43
CA GLN A 118 15.01 -22.56 -18.34
C GLN A 118 16.14 -21.71 -17.73
N PHE A 119 16.32 -21.75 -16.41
CA PHE A 119 17.39 -21.05 -15.69
C PHE A 119 18.43 -22.02 -15.11
N ASP A 120 18.37 -23.29 -15.48
CA ASP A 120 19.33 -24.29 -15.05
C ASP A 120 20.64 -24.17 -15.87
N ASP A 121 21.55 -23.36 -15.36
CA ASP A 121 22.85 -23.08 -15.95
C ASP A 121 23.98 -23.91 -15.33
N GLY A 122 23.63 -24.97 -14.56
CA GLY A 122 24.58 -25.87 -13.94
C GLY A 122 25.27 -25.31 -12.68
N LYS A 123 24.91 -24.14 -12.21
CA LYS A 123 25.44 -23.60 -10.94
C LYS A 123 24.99 -24.45 -9.76
N GLU A 124 25.88 -24.67 -8.80
CA GLU A 124 25.62 -25.56 -7.66
C GLU A 124 24.43 -25.16 -6.80
N TYR A 125 24.07 -23.88 -6.80
CA TYR A 125 22.96 -23.37 -6.03
C TYR A 125 21.59 -23.43 -6.75
N ARG A 126 21.53 -23.90 -7.99
CA ARG A 126 20.25 -24.12 -8.66
C ARG A 126 19.52 -25.29 -8.05
N LYS A 127 18.20 -25.15 -7.93
CA LYS A 127 17.28 -26.18 -7.39
C LYS A 127 17.63 -26.64 -5.96
N GLN A 128 18.37 -25.81 -5.20
CA GLN A 128 18.77 -26.10 -3.83
C GLN A 128 17.99 -25.27 -2.82
N VAL A 129 17.82 -25.85 -1.62
CA VAL A 129 17.26 -25.20 -0.43
C VAL A 129 18.28 -25.33 0.68
N TYR A 130 18.51 -24.26 1.41
CA TYR A 130 19.57 -24.17 2.40
C TYR A 130 19.01 -23.95 3.80
N THR A 131 19.70 -24.54 4.81
CA THR A 131 19.60 -24.15 6.22
C THR A 131 20.35 -22.85 6.46
N LEU A 132 20.24 -22.29 7.67
CA LEU A 132 20.97 -21.07 8.05
C LEU A 132 22.51 -21.25 7.96
N GLU A 133 23.02 -22.42 8.36
CA GLU A 133 24.45 -22.69 8.31
C GLU A 133 24.93 -22.79 6.86
N GLU A 134 24.23 -23.57 6.05
CA GLU A 134 24.56 -23.75 4.63
C GLU A 134 24.51 -22.45 3.82
N ILE A 135 23.51 -21.57 4.07
CA ILE A 135 23.42 -20.31 3.31
C ILE A 135 24.54 -19.34 3.71
N ARG A 136 25.01 -19.37 4.96
CA ARG A 136 26.16 -18.58 5.39
C ARG A 136 27.44 -18.99 4.64
N GLU A 137 27.70 -20.28 4.50
CA GLU A 137 28.83 -20.79 3.72
C GLU A 137 28.75 -20.37 2.25
N LEU A 138 27.52 -20.33 1.70
CA LEU A 138 27.31 -19.91 0.32
C LEU A 138 27.52 -18.41 0.14
N ILE A 139 27.10 -17.60 1.11
CA ILE A 139 27.36 -16.15 1.15
C ILE A 139 28.86 -15.87 1.23
N ASP A 140 29.59 -16.61 2.07
CA ASP A 140 31.04 -16.46 2.18
C ASP A 140 31.75 -16.79 0.86
N ARG A 141 31.20 -17.71 0.05
CA ARG A 141 31.75 -18.11 -1.24
C ARG A 141 31.38 -17.18 -2.40
N TYR A 142 30.16 -16.75 -2.48
CA TYR A 142 29.61 -16.03 -3.66
C TYR A 142 29.21 -14.58 -3.36
N GLY A 143 29.20 -14.14 -2.11
CA GLY A 143 28.71 -12.83 -1.69
C GLY A 143 27.19 -12.74 -1.73
N TYR A 144 26.69 -11.51 -1.64
CA TYR A 144 25.26 -11.21 -1.75
C TYR A 144 24.90 -10.89 -3.21
N PRO A 145 23.94 -11.59 -3.84
CA PRO A 145 23.56 -11.32 -5.24
C PRO A 145 23.15 -9.87 -5.49
N GLN A 146 22.50 -9.21 -4.54
CA GLN A 146 22.11 -7.80 -4.66
C GLN A 146 23.29 -6.82 -4.75
N GLU A 147 24.52 -7.25 -4.42
CA GLU A 147 25.71 -6.41 -4.53
C GLU A 147 26.35 -6.50 -5.93
N TRP A 148 26.35 -7.69 -6.54
CA TRP A 148 26.98 -7.92 -7.84
C TRP A 148 25.97 -8.07 -9.01
N ASN A 149 24.69 -8.33 -8.71
CA ASN A 149 23.65 -8.50 -9.74
C ASN A 149 22.29 -7.83 -9.34
N PRO A 150 22.28 -6.58 -8.84
CA PRO A 150 21.09 -5.96 -8.26
C PRO A 150 19.94 -5.79 -9.26
N MET A 151 20.20 -5.85 -10.57
CA MET A 151 19.23 -5.61 -11.65
C MET A 151 19.03 -6.82 -12.57
N GLU A 152 19.42 -8.02 -12.15
CA GLU A 152 19.29 -9.28 -12.89
C GLU A 152 20.03 -9.28 -14.26
N GLN A 153 21.12 -8.55 -14.37
CA GLN A 153 21.88 -8.48 -15.63
C GLN A 153 22.74 -9.72 -15.88
N ASN A 154 23.08 -10.45 -14.82
CA ASN A 154 24.00 -11.59 -14.85
C ASN A 154 23.33 -12.91 -14.46
N GLY A 155 22.01 -13.03 -14.61
CA GLY A 155 21.23 -14.18 -14.23
C GLY A 155 20.04 -13.81 -13.34
N PRO A 156 19.16 -14.78 -12.97
CA PRO A 156 17.95 -14.50 -12.22
C PRO A 156 18.18 -14.27 -10.72
N GLU A 157 19.36 -14.55 -10.21
CA GLU A 157 19.73 -14.31 -8.81
C GLU A 157 20.09 -12.85 -8.58
N ASN A 158 19.24 -12.12 -7.87
CA ASN A 158 19.47 -10.72 -7.51
C ASN A 158 19.29 -10.44 -6.02
N TYR A 159 18.93 -11.46 -5.25
CA TYR A 159 18.89 -11.47 -3.79
C TYR A 159 18.88 -12.90 -3.28
N ILE A 160 19.15 -13.11 -2.00
CA ILE A 160 18.90 -14.36 -1.30
C ILE A 160 17.49 -14.30 -0.73
N GLU A 161 16.66 -15.28 -1.05
CA GLU A 161 15.31 -15.38 -0.50
C GLU A 161 15.31 -16.22 0.77
N ALA A 162 14.67 -15.70 1.83
CA ALA A 162 14.39 -16.43 3.05
C ALA A 162 12.92 -16.81 3.10
N GLN A 163 12.60 -18.08 3.29
CA GLN A 163 11.27 -18.61 3.48
C GLN A 163 11.01 -18.82 4.97
N ILE A 164 10.08 -18.04 5.55
CA ILE A 164 9.71 -18.13 6.96
C ILE A 164 8.49 -19.04 7.10
N TRP A 165 8.69 -20.16 7.78
CA TRP A 165 7.71 -21.23 7.95
C TRP A 165 6.98 -21.20 9.30
N SER A 166 7.00 -20.09 10.01
CA SER A 166 6.27 -19.88 11.26
C SER A 166 5.52 -18.56 11.28
N GLU A 167 4.54 -18.43 12.15
CA GLU A 167 3.87 -17.14 12.40
C GLU A 167 4.75 -16.23 13.28
N GLU A 168 5.57 -16.81 14.12
CA GLU A 168 6.50 -16.08 14.96
C GLU A 168 7.81 -15.76 14.20
N PRO A 169 8.39 -14.56 14.39
CA PRO A 169 7.94 -13.46 15.24
C PRO A 169 6.99 -12.47 14.54
N LEU A 170 6.54 -12.74 13.29
CA LEU A 170 5.75 -11.80 12.50
C LEU A 170 4.41 -11.44 13.18
N GLY A 171 3.81 -12.40 13.89
CA GLY A 171 2.56 -12.20 14.61
C GLY A 171 2.60 -11.09 15.66
N LYS A 172 3.76 -10.83 16.26
CA LYS A 172 3.94 -9.77 17.26
C LYS A 172 3.79 -8.34 16.71
N TYR A 173 3.85 -8.19 15.38
CA TYR A 173 3.71 -6.89 14.71
C TYR A 173 2.28 -6.57 14.26
N ARG A 174 1.32 -7.51 14.45
CA ARG A 174 -0.09 -7.29 14.10
C ARG A 174 -0.89 -6.42 15.08
N PRO A 175 -0.64 -6.47 16.42
CA PRO A 175 -1.36 -5.62 17.35
C PRO A 175 -1.20 -4.13 17.04
N ARG A 176 -2.25 -3.33 17.34
CA ARG A 176 -2.30 -1.89 17.04
C ARG A 176 -1.09 -1.13 17.59
N GLU A 177 -0.72 -1.41 18.82
CA GLU A 177 0.40 -0.76 19.49
C GLU A 177 1.73 -1.00 18.75
N ALA A 178 1.87 -2.17 18.14
CA ALA A 178 3.04 -2.48 17.30
C ALA A 178 2.95 -1.74 15.97
N VAL A 179 1.77 -1.71 15.32
CA VAL A 179 1.52 -0.99 14.06
C VAL A 179 1.87 0.48 14.20
N ASP A 180 1.43 1.14 15.26
CA ASP A 180 1.68 2.56 15.54
C ASP A 180 3.19 2.87 15.70
N VAL A 181 4.00 1.87 16.07
CA VAL A 181 5.45 2.03 16.20
C VAL A 181 6.20 1.79 14.88
N PHE A 182 5.81 0.78 14.10
CA PHE A 182 6.60 0.42 12.93
C PHE A 182 6.16 1.13 11.64
N VAL A 183 4.89 1.50 11.49
CA VAL A 183 4.40 2.16 10.27
C VAL A 183 5.11 3.48 9.99
N PRO A 184 5.32 4.40 10.96
CA PRO A 184 6.10 5.61 10.73
C PRO A 184 7.54 5.34 10.27
N ARG A 185 8.18 4.29 10.80
CA ARG A 185 9.53 3.89 10.38
C ARG A 185 9.57 3.36 8.95
N ILE A 186 8.53 2.62 8.54
CA ILE A 186 8.38 2.18 7.15
C ILE A 186 8.22 3.38 6.23
N ALA A 187 7.31 4.30 6.56
CA ALA A 187 7.04 5.50 5.78
C ALA A 187 8.31 6.36 5.63
N GLU A 188 8.99 6.67 6.73
CA GLU A 188 10.24 7.42 6.71
C GLU A 188 11.29 6.75 5.81
N ARG A 189 11.51 5.43 5.97
CA ARG A 189 12.44 4.69 5.15
C ARG A 189 12.11 4.78 3.66
N MET A 190 10.84 4.61 3.31
CA MET A 190 10.38 4.70 1.94
C MET A 190 10.60 6.11 1.35
N LEU A 191 10.28 7.16 2.10
CA LEU A 191 10.45 8.54 1.68
C LEU A 191 11.94 8.90 1.54
N ARG A 192 12.81 8.44 2.45
CA ARG A 192 14.27 8.62 2.34
C ARG A 192 14.84 7.91 1.12
N ALA A 193 14.45 6.66 0.87
CA ALA A 193 14.89 5.90 -0.29
C ALA A 193 14.50 6.54 -1.63
N ARG A 194 13.47 7.40 -1.63
CA ARG A 194 12.99 8.14 -2.80
C ARG A 194 13.44 9.60 -2.87
N GLY A 195 14.15 10.09 -1.86
CA GLY A 195 14.55 11.49 -1.77
C GLY A 195 13.38 12.46 -1.51
N PHE A 196 12.28 11.98 -0.91
CA PHE A 196 11.09 12.76 -0.59
C PHE A 196 11.04 13.18 0.88
N TRP A 197 12.01 12.77 1.68
CA TRP A 197 12.10 13.11 3.09
C TRP A 197 12.81 14.46 3.27
N ASP A 198 12.08 15.44 3.79
CA ASP A 198 12.60 16.79 4.09
C ASP A 198 12.64 17.13 5.60
N GLY A 199 12.15 16.21 6.44
CA GLY A 199 12.08 16.40 7.91
C GLY A 199 10.90 17.28 8.38
N GLN A 200 10.05 17.77 7.47
CA GLN A 200 8.89 18.61 7.80
C GLN A 200 7.55 17.88 7.62
N GLN A 201 7.61 16.58 7.44
CA GLN A 201 6.45 15.76 7.19
C GLN A 201 5.56 15.60 8.43
N ILE A 202 4.25 15.57 8.24
CA ILE A 202 3.25 15.27 9.27
C ILE A 202 3.03 13.77 9.31
N SER A 203 3.16 13.16 10.50
CA SER A 203 2.84 11.75 10.72
C SER A 203 1.33 11.52 10.74
N TYR A 204 0.90 10.25 10.52
CA TYR A 204 -0.50 9.88 10.60
C TYR A 204 -1.11 10.20 11.98
N SER A 205 -0.43 9.83 13.07
CA SER A 205 -0.88 10.10 14.44
C SER A 205 -1.06 11.59 14.72
N GLU A 206 -0.13 12.43 14.26
CA GLU A 206 -0.24 13.88 14.41
C GLU A 206 -1.40 14.44 13.57
N GLY A 207 -1.53 14.01 12.31
CA GLY A 207 -2.61 14.45 11.44
C GLY A 207 -3.99 14.04 11.96
N ILE A 208 -4.15 12.81 12.47
CA ILE A 208 -5.40 12.36 13.11
C ILE A 208 -5.73 13.19 14.35
N ARG A 209 -4.73 13.54 15.17
CA ARG A 209 -4.94 14.43 16.32
C ARG A 209 -5.48 15.80 15.87
N ILE A 210 -4.87 16.41 14.86
CA ILE A 210 -5.34 17.70 14.30
C ILE A 210 -6.78 17.57 13.81
N CYS A 211 -7.11 16.51 13.08
CA CYS A 211 -8.47 16.28 12.59
C CYS A 211 -9.48 16.14 13.74
N ARG A 212 -9.16 15.36 14.78
CA ARG A 212 -10.04 15.14 15.95
C ARG A 212 -10.25 16.41 16.79
N ASP A 213 -9.26 17.28 16.86
CA ASP A 213 -9.34 18.55 17.58
C ASP A 213 -10.13 19.61 16.79
N SER A 214 -10.44 19.36 15.50
CA SER A 214 -11.21 20.26 14.67
C SER A 214 -12.70 20.29 15.07
N ARG A 215 -13.28 21.49 15.06
CA ARG A 215 -14.74 21.68 15.24
C ARG A 215 -15.59 21.00 14.18
N HIS A 216 -14.99 20.59 13.06
CA HIS A 216 -15.67 19.89 11.97
C HIS A 216 -15.68 18.37 12.12
N TRP A 217 -14.96 17.81 13.13
CA TRP A 217 -14.77 16.38 13.28
C TRP A 217 -16.07 15.57 13.35
N VAL A 218 -17.02 16.01 14.19
CA VAL A 218 -18.30 15.30 14.35
C VAL A 218 -19.08 15.31 13.04
N TRP A 219 -19.23 16.47 12.44
CA TRP A 219 -19.91 16.58 11.14
C TRP A 219 -19.21 15.76 10.04
N PHE A 220 -17.88 15.79 9.98
CA PHE A 220 -17.09 14.99 9.05
C PHE A 220 -17.36 13.49 9.23
N SER A 221 -17.34 13.00 10.45
CA SER A 221 -17.58 11.58 10.76
C SER A 221 -18.99 11.16 10.32
N GLU A 222 -20.00 12.00 10.56
CA GLU A 222 -21.38 11.77 10.08
C GLU A 222 -21.42 11.67 8.54
N LYS A 223 -20.73 12.55 7.82
CA LYS A 223 -20.71 12.53 6.35
C LYS A 223 -20.03 11.29 5.77
N LEU A 224 -18.98 10.80 6.41
CA LEU A 224 -18.36 9.53 5.98
C LEU A 224 -19.30 8.34 6.17
N LEU A 225 -20.14 8.36 7.23
CA LEU A 225 -21.10 7.31 7.53
C LEU A 225 -22.32 7.33 6.61
N GLU A 226 -22.77 8.54 6.25
CA GLU A 226 -23.94 8.76 5.39
C GLU A 226 -23.63 8.53 3.91
N ALA A 227 -22.33 8.42 3.53
CA ALA A 227 -21.94 8.26 2.14
C ALA A 227 -22.56 6.99 1.52
N ASP A 228 -23.34 7.19 0.47
CA ASP A 228 -24.02 6.13 -0.25
C ASP A 228 -23.01 5.29 -1.05
N THR A 229 -22.80 4.04 -0.64
CA THR A 229 -21.90 3.11 -1.33
C THR A 229 -22.29 2.88 -2.79
N ASP A 230 -23.59 2.97 -3.10
CA ASP A 230 -24.09 2.77 -4.46
C ASP A 230 -23.79 3.94 -5.39
N ALA A 231 -23.38 5.10 -4.86
CA ALA A 231 -22.92 6.23 -5.68
C ALA A 231 -21.58 5.95 -6.36
N PHE A 232 -20.77 5.07 -5.81
CA PHE A 232 -19.39 4.83 -6.24
C PHE A 232 -19.23 3.57 -7.11
N GLN A 233 -18.13 3.53 -7.85
CA GLN A 233 -17.73 2.29 -8.51
C GLN A 233 -17.43 1.21 -7.45
N PRO A 234 -17.81 -0.06 -7.69
CA PRO A 234 -17.45 -1.18 -6.82
C PRO A 234 -15.97 -1.58 -7.02
N ASN A 235 -15.07 -0.62 -7.08
CA ASN A 235 -13.63 -0.79 -7.33
C ASN A 235 -12.88 -0.15 -6.17
N PRO A 236 -11.99 -0.87 -5.47
CA PRO A 236 -11.23 -0.34 -4.35
C PRO A 236 -10.29 0.81 -4.74
N VAL A 237 -9.94 0.94 -6.02
CA VAL A 237 -9.03 2.00 -6.50
C VAL A 237 -9.74 3.35 -6.64
N HIS A 238 -11.00 3.38 -7.08
CA HIS A 238 -11.77 4.62 -7.34
C HIS A 238 -13.16 4.60 -6.67
N GLY A 239 -13.38 3.66 -5.75
CA GLY A 239 -14.62 3.52 -5.01
C GLY A 239 -14.67 4.39 -3.74
N LEU A 240 -15.68 4.14 -2.91
CA LEU A 240 -15.89 4.86 -1.65
C LEU A 240 -14.63 4.92 -0.76
N PRO A 241 -13.81 3.86 -0.59
CA PRO A 241 -12.59 3.94 0.24
C PRO A 241 -11.60 5.00 -0.22
N HIS A 242 -11.46 5.23 -1.53
CA HIS A 242 -10.64 6.32 -2.06
C HIS A 242 -11.23 7.69 -1.70
N GLY A 243 -12.53 7.90 -1.90
CA GLY A 243 -13.21 9.14 -1.51
C GLY A 243 -13.09 9.44 -0.02
N GLN A 244 -13.25 8.42 0.84
CA GLN A 244 -13.11 8.56 2.30
C GLN A 244 -11.69 8.96 2.72
N LYS A 245 -10.66 8.37 2.11
CA LYS A 245 -9.26 8.76 2.34
C LYS A 245 -8.99 10.19 1.89
N CYS A 246 -9.46 10.57 0.70
CA CYS A 246 -9.34 11.93 0.22
C CYS A 246 -10.08 12.93 1.12
N ALA A 247 -11.26 12.58 1.65
CA ALA A 247 -12.01 13.41 2.59
C ALA A 247 -11.27 13.59 3.93
N LEU A 248 -10.64 12.54 4.47
CA LEU A 248 -9.82 12.65 5.67
C LEU A 248 -8.60 13.56 5.45
N MET A 249 -7.92 13.40 4.32
CA MET A 249 -6.84 14.30 3.93
C MET A 249 -7.34 15.74 3.70
N ALA A 250 -8.55 15.92 3.17
CA ALA A 250 -9.17 17.23 2.99
C ALA A 250 -9.43 17.94 4.32
N MET A 251 -9.86 17.18 5.33
CA MET A 251 -10.01 17.69 6.69
C MET A 251 -8.69 18.21 7.25
N LEU A 252 -7.63 17.42 7.17
CA LEU A 252 -6.30 17.82 7.62
C LEU A 252 -5.78 19.02 6.84
N LEU A 253 -5.86 18.99 5.51
CA LEU A 253 -5.37 20.09 4.67
C LEU A 253 -6.13 21.39 4.93
N ALA A 254 -7.46 21.32 5.13
CA ALA A 254 -8.27 22.51 5.46
C ALA A 254 -7.84 23.17 6.77
N GLU A 255 -7.56 22.37 7.81
CA GLU A 255 -7.02 22.89 9.08
C GLU A 255 -5.63 23.53 8.91
N MET A 256 -4.75 22.89 8.13
CA MET A 256 -3.40 23.41 7.87
C MET A 256 -3.42 24.71 7.02
N GLU A 257 -4.39 24.85 6.12
CA GLU A 257 -4.59 26.04 5.30
C GLU A 257 -5.39 27.14 6.02
N GLY A 258 -6.00 26.83 7.17
CA GLY A 258 -6.86 27.77 7.91
C GLY A 258 -8.10 28.18 7.13
N LEU A 259 -8.72 27.25 6.41
CA LEU A 259 -9.90 27.55 5.60
C LEU A 259 -11.11 27.99 6.46
N ALA A 260 -11.95 28.85 5.89
CA ALA A 260 -13.25 29.18 6.48
C ALA A 260 -14.18 27.97 6.52
N ASP A 261 -15.14 27.95 7.47
CA ASP A 261 -16.05 26.81 7.69
C ASP A 261 -16.73 26.30 6.42
N THR A 262 -17.26 27.21 5.61
CA THR A 262 -17.93 26.85 4.37
C THR A 262 -16.97 26.22 3.36
N ASP A 263 -15.75 26.74 3.25
CA ASP A 263 -14.74 26.22 2.32
C ASP A 263 -14.20 24.88 2.81
N THR A 264 -13.99 24.70 4.13
CA THR A 264 -13.61 23.41 4.75
C THR A 264 -14.65 22.34 4.40
N ARG A 265 -15.93 22.58 4.66
CA ARG A 265 -17.01 21.63 4.32
C ARG A 265 -17.11 21.38 2.83
N THR A 266 -16.93 22.42 2.00
CA THR A 266 -16.93 22.30 0.54
C THR A 266 -15.80 21.41 0.07
N LEU A 267 -14.56 21.59 0.57
CA LEU A 267 -13.41 20.78 0.20
C LEU A 267 -13.58 19.32 0.62
N ILE A 268 -14.06 19.05 1.85
CA ILE A 268 -14.30 17.71 2.36
C ILE A 268 -15.32 16.96 1.48
N LEU A 269 -16.46 17.57 1.14
CA LEU A 269 -17.45 16.92 0.29
C LEU A 269 -16.99 16.81 -1.17
N ALA A 270 -16.22 17.78 -1.67
CA ALA A 270 -15.58 17.65 -2.98
C ALA A 270 -14.64 16.44 -3.01
N ALA A 271 -13.80 16.29 -2.00
CA ALA A 271 -12.87 15.16 -1.89
C ALA A 271 -13.57 13.81 -1.73
N LEU A 272 -14.69 13.76 -0.96
CA LEU A 272 -15.47 12.53 -0.81
C LEU A 272 -16.08 12.09 -2.15
N TYR A 273 -16.66 13.02 -2.92
CA TYR A 273 -17.50 12.71 -4.09
C TYR A 273 -16.85 13.00 -5.46
N HIS A 274 -15.55 13.38 -5.54
CA HIS A 274 -14.94 13.79 -6.82
C HIS A 274 -15.00 12.70 -7.91
N ASP A 275 -14.92 11.43 -7.51
CA ASP A 275 -14.85 10.28 -8.42
C ASP A 275 -16.19 9.57 -8.69
N ILE A 276 -17.34 10.06 -8.17
CA ILE A 276 -18.65 9.41 -8.39
C ILE A 276 -19.04 9.36 -9.88
N GLY A 277 -18.57 10.29 -10.70
CA GLY A 277 -18.78 10.28 -12.13
C GLY A 277 -18.17 9.08 -12.87
N ARG A 278 -17.18 8.38 -12.27
CA ARG A 278 -16.57 7.18 -12.87
C ARG A 278 -17.53 6.01 -13.02
N LYS A 279 -18.56 5.93 -12.18
CA LYS A 279 -19.61 4.90 -12.30
C LYS A 279 -20.46 5.07 -13.57
N HIS A 280 -20.58 6.29 -14.05
CA HIS A 280 -21.43 6.68 -15.16
C HIS A 280 -20.64 7.08 -16.40
N TYR A 281 -19.58 6.32 -16.72
CA TYR A 281 -18.69 6.65 -17.84
C TYR A 281 -19.46 6.89 -19.14
N ASP A 282 -19.26 8.08 -19.71
CA ASP A 282 -19.83 8.51 -20.99
C ASP A 282 -18.67 8.93 -21.91
N ARG A 283 -18.60 8.40 -23.12
CA ARG A 283 -17.50 8.63 -24.08
C ARG A 283 -17.25 10.10 -24.47
N GLY A 284 -18.16 10.99 -24.13
CA GLY A 284 -18.07 12.42 -24.50
C GLY A 284 -17.71 13.35 -23.35
N ARG A 285 -17.70 12.87 -22.09
CA ARG A 285 -17.52 13.71 -20.91
C ARG A 285 -16.49 13.10 -19.94
N SER A 286 -15.72 13.96 -19.26
CA SER A 286 -14.81 13.48 -18.20
C SER A 286 -15.61 13.04 -16.96
N HIS A 287 -15.01 12.20 -16.12
CA HIS A 287 -15.65 11.77 -14.87
C HIS A 287 -15.85 12.95 -13.91
N GLY A 288 -14.95 13.95 -13.92
CA GLY A 288 -15.14 15.18 -13.15
C GLY A 288 -16.36 15.99 -13.59
N GLN A 289 -16.63 16.08 -14.90
CA GLN A 289 -17.85 16.72 -15.40
C GLN A 289 -19.11 16.01 -14.94
N LEU A 290 -19.13 14.67 -15.05
CA LEU A 290 -20.26 13.85 -14.59
C LEU A 290 -20.43 13.92 -13.08
N GLY A 291 -19.34 13.87 -12.32
CA GLY A 291 -19.36 13.98 -10.85
C GLY A 291 -19.94 15.31 -10.38
N ALA A 292 -19.58 16.41 -11.04
CA ALA A 292 -20.10 17.73 -10.72
C ALA A 292 -21.62 17.86 -10.92
N GLU A 293 -22.19 17.17 -11.93
CA GLU A 293 -23.64 17.12 -12.15
C GLU A 293 -24.35 16.25 -11.10
N LEU A 294 -23.71 15.15 -10.66
CA LEU A 294 -24.33 14.16 -9.77
C LEU A 294 -24.24 14.54 -8.29
N VAL A 295 -23.21 15.29 -7.87
CA VAL A 295 -22.91 15.53 -6.45
C VAL A 295 -24.07 16.10 -5.65
N HIS A 296 -24.93 16.93 -6.26
CA HIS A 296 -26.06 17.56 -5.54
C HIS A 296 -27.09 16.57 -5.01
N ALA A 297 -27.23 15.41 -5.65
CA ALA A 297 -28.13 14.36 -5.17
C ALA A 297 -27.67 13.71 -3.86
N HIS A 298 -26.38 13.87 -3.51
CA HIS A 298 -25.74 13.30 -2.32
C HIS A 298 -25.55 14.35 -1.20
N LEU A 299 -26.04 15.58 -1.37
CA LEU A 299 -25.97 16.62 -0.36
C LEU A 299 -27.24 16.66 0.48
N ALA A 300 -27.11 16.76 1.80
CA ALA A 300 -28.23 16.96 2.67
C ALA A 300 -28.96 18.31 2.38
N PRO A 301 -30.29 18.38 2.54
CA PRO A 301 -31.01 19.65 2.49
C PRO A 301 -30.43 20.65 3.50
N GLY A 302 -30.06 21.85 3.04
CA GLY A 302 -29.51 22.89 3.92
C GLY A 302 -28.01 22.73 4.25
N GLU A 303 -27.29 21.81 3.58
CA GLU A 303 -25.85 21.68 3.74
C GLU A 303 -25.11 22.99 3.50
N MET A 304 -24.31 23.41 4.48
CA MET A 304 -23.58 24.69 4.45
C MET A 304 -22.28 24.56 3.62
N VAL A 305 -22.42 24.56 2.31
CA VAL A 305 -21.32 24.49 1.34
C VAL A 305 -21.48 25.53 0.25
N ASN A 306 -20.38 25.95 -0.33
CA ASN A 306 -20.40 26.72 -1.56
C ASN A 306 -20.62 25.79 -2.76
N ARG A 307 -21.88 25.68 -3.21
CA ARG A 307 -22.25 24.72 -4.28
C ARG A 307 -21.50 24.97 -5.58
N ALA A 308 -21.30 26.22 -5.96
CA ALA A 308 -20.58 26.58 -7.20
C ALA A 308 -19.08 26.18 -7.10
N ALA A 309 -18.47 26.39 -5.94
CA ALA A 309 -17.09 25.99 -5.70
C ALA A 309 -16.95 24.45 -5.63
N LEU A 310 -17.91 23.75 -5.02
CA LEU A 310 -17.99 22.30 -4.98
C LEU A 310 -18.03 21.69 -6.40
N GLU A 311 -18.99 22.13 -7.21
CA GLU A 311 -19.10 21.71 -8.61
C GLU A 311 -17.84 22.03 -9.41
N GLY A 312 -17.30 23.24 -9.24
CA GLY A 312 -16.09 23.68 -9.93
C GLY A 312 -14.90 22.81 -9.59
N ALA A 313 -14.68 22.54 -8.30
CA ALA A 313 -13.59 21.70 -7.83
C ALA A 313 -13.71 20.28 -8.41
N ILE A 314 -14.87 19.64 -8.30
CA ILE A 314 -15.11 18.30 -8.84
C ILE A 314 -14.96 18.27 -10.37
N ARG A 315 -15.50 19.27 -11.08
CA ARG A 315 -15.39 19.36 -12.54
C ARG A 315 -13.96 19.48 -13.04
N ASP A 316 -13.12 20.16 -12.29
CA ASP A 316 -11.78 20.53 -12.74
C ASP A 316 -10.69 19.60 -12.19
N HIS A 317 -10.98 18.68 -11.26
CA HIS A 317 -9.96 17.86 -10.61
C HIS A 317 -9.18 16.96 -11.59
N ASP A 318 -9.82 16.46 -12.65
CA ASP A 318 -9.23 15.58 -13.66
C ASP A 318 -8.65 16.32 -14.87
N ARG A 319 -8.58 17.68 -14.82
CA ARG A 319 -8.06 18.52 -15.89
C ARG A 319 -6.66 19.01 -15.60
N GLN A 320 -5.96 19.40 -16.68
CA GLN A 320 -4.65 20.06 -16.54
C GLN A 320 -4.77 21.38 -15.77
N ASP A 321 -3.70 21.71 -15.06
CA ASP A 321 -3.60 22.97 -14.32
C ASP A 321 -3.68 24.18 -15.24
N ARG A 322 -4.32 25.23 -14.77
CA ARG A 322 -4.49 26.48 -15.52
C ARG A 322 -4.20 27.70 -14.62
N SER A 323 -3.77 28.78 -15.23
CA SER A 323 -3.59 30.05 -14.49
C SER A 323 -4.92 30.55 -13.97
N GLY A 324 -4.94 31.03 -12.71
CA GLY A 324 -6.15 31.54 -12.06
C GLY A 324 -7.16 30.46 -11.66
N GLU A 325 -6.74 29.21 -11.51
CA GLU A 325 -7.61 28.14 -11.03
C GLU A 325 -8.12 28.43 -9.62
N PRO A 326 -9.41 28.17 -9.31
CA PRO A 326 -9.96 28.37 -7.98
C PRO A 326 -9.20 27.55 -6.94
N TYR A 327 -8.93 28.15 -5.75
CA TYR A 327 -8.06 27.53 -4.75
C TYR A 327 -8.55 26.15 -4.28
N LEU A 328 -9.87 25.97 -4.08
CA LEU A 328 -10.43 24.66 -3.71
C LEU A 328 -10.21 23.59 -4.80
N SER A 329 -10.19 23.98 -6.09
CA SER A 329 -9.84 23.04 -7.18
C SER A 329 -8.37 22.63 -7.10
N VAL A 330 -7.48 23.56 -6.78
CA VAL A 330 -6.04 23.28 -6.56
C VAL A 330 -5.86 22.31 -5.40
N LEU A 331 -6.52 22.56 -4.26
CA LEU A 331 -6.44 21.69 -3.09
C LEU A 331 -6.99 20.29 -3.38
N LEU A 332 -8.12 20.17 -4.08
CA LEU A 332 -8.69 18.88 -4.44
C LEU A 332 -7.75 18.06 -5.33
N LYS A 333 -7.08 18.70 -6.29
CA LYS A 333 -6.06 18.04 -7.12
C LYS A 333 -4.88 17.57 -6.32
N ASP A 334 -4.48 18.30 -5.28
CA ASP A 334 -3.42 17.88 -4.37
C ASP A 334 -3.83 16.64 -3.56
N LEU A 335 -5.07 16.59 -3.07
CA LEU A 335 -5.61 15.46 -2.31
C LEU A 335 -5.68 14.18 -3.15
N ASP A 336 -6.20 14.26 -4.38
CA ASP A 336 -6.22 13.12 -5.30
C ASP A 336 -4.79 12.66 -5.65
N SER A 337 -3.87 13.62 -5.86
CA SER A 337 -2.45 13.33 -6.12
C SER A 337 -1.75 12.67 -4.93
N LEU A 338 -2.07 13.05 -3.68
CA LEU A 338 -1.53 12.41 -2.48
C LEU A 338 -1.95 10.94 -2.39
N ASP A 339 -3.21 10.63 -2.73
CA ASP A 339 -3.67 9.23 -2.69
C ASP A 339 -3.13 8.39 -3.85
N TYR A 340 -2.43 8.95 -4.86
CA TYR A 340 -1.66 8.18 -5.84
C TYR A 340 -0.59 7.31 -5.21
N LEU A 341 -0.18 7.59 -3.96
CA LEU A 341 0.68 6.71 -3.17
C LEU A 341 0.09 5.29 -3.03
N ARG A 342 -1.25 5.13 -3.05
CA ARG A 342 -1.91 3.81 -3.08
C ARG A 342 -1.56 2.98 -4.31
N LEU A 343 -1.30 3.65 -5.44
CA LEU A 343 -0.90 3.03 -6.70
C LEU A 343 0.62 2.81 -6.79
N GLY A 344 1.36 3.45 -5.89
CA GLY A 344 2.79 3.39 -5.72
C GLY A 344 3.59 4.56 -6.19
N PHE A 345 4.79 4.61 -5.65
CA PHE A 345 5.75 5.67 -5.98
C PHE A 345 6.08 5.79 -7.48
N GLY A 346 5.79 4.78 -8.29
CA GLY A 346 5.96 4.87 -9.73
C GLY A 346 4.97 5.79 -10.42
N TYR A 347 3.83 5.98 -9.81
CA TYR A 347 2.75 6.87 -10.29
C TYR A 347 2.74 8.20 -9.58
N TYR A 348 3.44 8.31 -8.44
CA TYR A 348 3.49 9.50 -7.61
C TYR A 348 4.78 10.28 -7.82
N GLN A 349 4.65 11.60 -7.92
CA GLN A 349 5.79 12.53 -7.89
C GLN A 349 5.42 13.75 -7.04
N PRO A 350 6.34 14.25 -6.18
CA PRO A 350 6.08 15.45 -5.38
C PRO A 350 5.74 16.69 -6.21
N SER A 351 6.19 16.73 -7.47
CA SER A 351 5.85 17.81 -8.42
C SER A 351 4.36 17.86 -8.79
N TYR A 352 3.60 16.81 -8.47
CA TYR A 352 2.13 16.84 -8.64
C TYR A 352 1.44 17.65 -7.54
N LEU A 353 2.12 17.90 -6.43
CA LEU A 353 1.58 18.71 -5.34
C LEU A 353 1.90 20.18 -5.56
N ARG A 354 0.86 21.00 -5.52
CA ARG A 354 0.89 22.43 -5.84
C ARG A 354 1.15 23.25 -4.60
N THR A 355 0.57 22.83 -3.46
CA THR A 355 0.65 23.57 -2.19
C THR A 355 1.76 23.00 -1.28
N GLU A 356 2.28 23.86 -0.41
CA GLU A 356 3.33 23.49 0.56
C GLU A 356 2.76 22.55 1.62
N ASN A 357 1.55 22.84 2.13
CA ASN A 357 0.94 22.01 3.14
C ASN A 357 0.62 20.59 2.60
N ALA A 358 0.19 20.45 1.34
CA ALA A 358 0.03 19.12 0.73
C ALA A 358 1.36 18.34 0.64
N ARG A 359 2.48 19.00 0.36
CA ARG A 359 3.82 18.36 0.38
C ARG A 359 4.20 17.86 1.77
N ARG A 360 3.83 18.56 2.83
CA ARG A 360 4.04 18.13 4.22
C ARG A 360 3.16 16.92 4.62
N MET A 361 2.13 16.60 3.85
CA MET A 361 1.22 15.48 4.09
C MET A 361 1.63 14.17 3.39
N ILE A 362 2.76 14.10 2.72
CA ILE A 362 3.18 12.89 1.98
C ILE A 362 3.33 11.70 2.94
N GLN A 363 3.96 11.91 4.10
CA GLN A 363 4.09 10.88 5.13
C GLN A 363 2.73 10.46 5.67
N PHE A 364 1.85 11.40 5.99
CA PHE A 364 0.49 11.13 6.45
C PHE A 364 -0.26 10.24 5.46
N ALA A 365 -0.26 10.60 4.18
CA ALA A 365 -0.95 9.84 3.13
C ALA A 365 -0.37 8.41 2.97
N LEU A 366 0.95 8.27 3.09
CA LEU A 366 1.63 6.98 3.02
C LEU A 366 1.28 6.09 4.21
N GLU A 367 1.41 6.63 5.43
CA GLU A 367 1.07 5.91 6.66
C GLU A 367 -0.41 5.53 6.69
N MET A 368 -1.31 6.43 6.32
CA MET A 368 -2.75 6.16 6.20
C MET A 368 -3.03 4.98 5.28
N ASN A 369 -2.38 4.93 4.12
CA ASN A 369 -2.55 3.81 3.20
C ASN A 369 -2.06 2.48 3.78
N ILE A 370 -1.00 2.48 4.59
CA ILE A 370 -0.52 1.28 5.28
C ILE A 370 -1.49 0.88 6.40
N HIS A 371 -1.96 1.82 7.22
CA HIS A 371 -2.91 1.59 8.32
C HIS A 371 -4.23 0.98 7.83
N VAL A 372 -4.82 1.50 6.76
CA VAL A 372 -6.09 0.99 6.21
C VAL A 372 -6.02 -0.48 5.83
N TYR A 373 -4.86 -0.99 5.42
CA TYR A 373 -4.69 -2.42 5.09
C TYR A 373 -4.37 -3.29 6.30
N LEU A 374 -3.69 -2.74 7.31
CA LEU A 374 -3.37 -3.48 8.54
C LEU A 374 -4.54 -3.52 9.50
N GLN A 375 -5.36 -2.49 9.49
CA GLN A 375 -6.50 -2.30 10.38
C GLN A 375 -7.70 -1.79 9.56
N PRO A 376 -8.37 -2.65 8.78
CA PRO A 376 -9.47 -2.23 7.90
C PRO A 376 -10.64 -1.60 8.65
N ASP A 377 -10.79 -1.90 9.94
CA ASP A 377 -11.82 -1.31 10.81
C ASP A 377 -11.44 0.09 11.32
N GLU A 378 -10.19 0.54 11.11
CA GLU A 378 -9.74 1.84 11.62
C GLU A 378 -10.51 3.02 11.00
N MET A 379 -10.87 2.94 9.72
CA MET A 379 -11.74 3.96 9.11
C MET A 379 -13.14 3.94 9.75
N LEU A 380 -13.62 2.80 10.21
CA LEU A 380 -14.86 2.68 10.97
C LEU A 380 -14.70 3.21 12.40
N GLU A 381 -13.56 2.95 13.05
CA GLU A 381 -13.22 3.49 14.37
C GLU A 381 -13.04 5.00 14.35
N LEU A 382 -12.42 5.57 13.29
CA LEU A 382 -12.29 7.00 13.09
C LEU A 382 -13.66 7.68 12.98
N THR A 383 -14.67 6.96 12.51
CA THR A 383 -16.05 7.43 12.38
C THR A 383 -16.95 7.15 13.60
N GLY A 384 -16.42 6.54 14.67
CA GLY A 384 -17.15 6.31 15.93
C GLY A 384 -18.10 5.10 15.92
N ARG A 385 -17.86 4.10 15.06
CA ARG A 385 -18.67 2.86 14.98
C ARG A 385 -18.10 1.67 15.73
N VAL A 386 -17.24 1.86 16.71
CA VAL A 386 -16.89 0.77 17.64
C VAL A 386 -17.68 0.98 18.91
N GLU A 387 -18.72 0.15 19.10
CA GLU A 387 -19.30 -0.13 20.42
C GLU A 387 -18.36 -1.03 21.22
#